data_f4a7f496cb79d3cac1c8b8112dcad6de
#
_entry.id   f4a7f496cb79d3cac1c8b8112dcad6de
#
_cell.length_a   1.000
_cell.length_b   1.000
_cell.length_c   1.000
_cell.angle_alpha   90.00
_cell.angle_beta   90.00
_cell.angle_gamma   90.00
#
_symmetry.space_group_name_H-M   'P 1'
#
loop_
_entity.id
_entity.type
_entity.pdbx_description
1 polymer ?
#
loop_
_entity_poly.entity_id
_entity_poly.type
_entity_poly.pdbx_seq_one_letter_code
_entity_poly.pdbx_strand_id
1 'polypeptide(L)'
;MAQVRPMRADARRNRERLLAVAVQAFAERGEGASLDDIAKRAGVGVGTLYRHFPTRRALLEAAYLERIEAIAARADVIAAGRPAGEALVAWLGELAVGMLQVRGLKALLGTAVTGGGGAVGAACGDCVRGAATRLVRAAQDEGALRRDVEPVEVLRLVHGVVTASEMAGAEDGTSVRRYLSLVVDGLRA
;
A
#
# COMPACT_ATOMS: atom_id res chain seq x y z
N MET A 1 41.11 15.54 9.32
CA MET A 1 40.18 14.48 8.86
C MET A 1 38.98 14.39 9.79
N ALA A 2 37.96 15.26 9.70
CA ALA A 2 36.74 15.11 10.48
C ALA A 2 35.68 16.15 10.08
N GLN A 3 34.90 15.92 9.01
CA GLN A 3 33.67 16.73 8.76
C GLN A 3 32.65 16.08 7.82
N VAL A 4 32.77 14.78 7.52
CA VAL A 4 31.80 14.07 6.65
C VAL A 4 30.64 13.46 7.45
N ARG A 5 30.77 13.28 8.76
CA ARG A 5 29.74 12.68 9.63
C ARG A 5 28.51 13.55 9.92
N PRO A 6 28.63 14.88 10.19
CA PRO A 6 27.45 15.71 10.52
C PRO A 6 26.46 15.83 9.37
N MET A 7 26.90 16.10 8.15
CA MET A 7 26.02 16.32 6.99
C MET A 7 25.15 15.09 6.64
N ARG A 8 25.69 13.87 6.76
CA ARG A 8 24.90 12.65 6.50
C ARG A 8 23.85 12.40 7.57
N ALA A 9 24.17 12.69 8.84
CA ALA A 9 23.24 12.57 9.95
C ALA A 9 22.11 13.61 9.85
N ASP A 10 22.42 14.85 9.43
CA ASP A 10 21.43 15.91 9.20
C ASP A 10 20.52 15.58 8.02
N ALA A 11 21.06 15.07 6.91
CA ALA A 11 20.28 14.63 5.76
C ALA A 11 19.31 13.50 6.14
N ARG A 12 19.76 12.54 6.96
CA ARG A 12 18.90 11.46 7.44
C ARG A 12 17.78 11.99 8.34
N ARG A 13 18.09 12.85 9.32
CA ARG A 13 17.09 13.50 10.18
C ARG A 13 16.08 14.32 9.38
N ASN A 14 16.53 15.05 8.36
CA ASN A 14 15.64 15.80 7.48
C ASN A 14 14.70 14.88 6.70
N ARG A 15 15.21 13.75 6.18
CA ARG A 15 14.40 12.74 5.49
C ARG A 15 13.35 12.14 6.42
N GLU A 16 13.72 11.75 7.62
CA GLU A 16 12.82 11.18 8.63
C GLU A 16 11.70 12.17 9.01
N ARG A 17 12.04 13.45 9.24
CA ARG A 17 11.04 14.50 9.51
C ARG A 17 10.09 14.72 8.33
N LEU A 18 10.61 14.74 7.11
CA LEU A 18 9.79 14.87 5.91
C LEU A 18 8.80 13.72 5.78
N LEU A 19 9.23 12.47 6.03
CA LEU A 19 8.36 11.30 5.96
C LEU A 19 7.28 11.34 7.04
N ALA A 20 7.61 11.66 8.28
CA ALA A 20 6.64 11.77 9.37
C ALA A 20 5.55 12.82 9.09
N VAL A 21 5.95 14.00 8.59
CA VAL A 21 4.99 15.06 8.21
C VAL A 21 4.19 14.67 6.96
N ALA A 22 4.81 13.99 6.00
CA ALA A 22 4.14 13.54 4.78
C ALA A 22 3.02 12.54 5.08
N VAL A 23 3.26 11.57 5.98
CA VAL A 23 2.21 10.63 6.43
C VAL A 23 0.98 11.38 6.96
N GLN A 24 1.20 12.37 7.83
CA GLN A 24 0.10 13.18 8.38
C GLN A 24 -0.63 14.00 7.30
N ALA A 25 0.14 14.70 6.44
CA ALA A 25 -0.44 15.55 5.40
C ALA A 25 -1.23 14.73 4.36
N PHE A 26 -0.73 13.56 3.99
CA PHE A 26 -1.45 12.65 3.08
C PHE A 26 -2.67 12.00 3.74
N ALA A 27 -2.64 11.73 5.04
CA ALA A 27 -3.81 11.27 5.78
C ALA A 27 -4.90 12.34 5.83
N GLU A 28 -4.53 13.62 6.04
CA GLU A 28 -5.46 14.75 6.11
C GLU A 28 -6.08 15.11 4.75
N ARG A 29 -5.26 15.16 3.69
CA ARG A 29 -5.62 15.78 2.40
C ARG A 29 -5.50 14.84 1.19
N GLY A 30 -5.11 13.60 1.40
CA GLY A 30 -4.88 12.63 0.33
C GLY A 30 -3.83 13.14 -0.67
N GLU A 31 -4.08 12.90 -1.95
CA GLU A 31 -3.21 13.34 -3.05
C GLU A 31 -3.15 14.87 -3.20
N GLY A 32 -4.09 15.62 -2.61
CA GLY A 32 -4.11 17.09 -2.62
C GLY A 32 -3.14 17.76 -1.63
N ALA A 33 -2.40 17.00 -0.79
CA ALA A 33 -1.45 17.57 0.15
C ALA A 33 -0.35 18.38 -0.55
N SER A 34 -0.09 19.62 -0.12
CA SER A 34 0.94 20.49 -0.70
C SER A 34 2.34 20.05 -0.27
N LEU A 35 3.26 19.86 -1.22
CA LEU A 35 4.67 19.56 -0.92
C LEU A 35 5.36 20.72 -0.21
N ASP A 36 4.99 21.97 -0.55
CA ASP A 36 5.52 23.17 0.09
C ASP A 36 5.09 23.23 1.56
N ASP A 37 3.85 22.91 1.85
CA ASP A 37 3.34 22.83 3.23
C ASP A 37 4.04 21.70 4.02
N ILE A 38 4.25 20.56 3.40
CA ILE A 38 5.00 19.43 4.00
C ILE A 38 6.43 19.88 4.33
N ALA A 39 7.15 20.53 3.41
CA ALA A 39 8.49 21.02 3.64
C ALA A 39 8.53 22.05 4.79
N LYS A 40 7.60 23.01 4.80
CA LYS A 40 7.44 24.02 5.84
C LYS A 40 7.16 23.39 7.20
N ARG A 41 6.21 22.46 7.31
CA ARG A 41 5.88 21.74 8.54
C ARG A 41 7.04 20.89 9.06
N ALA A 42 7.84 20.31 8.16
CA ALA A 42 9.04 19.55 8.49
C ALA A 42 10.25 20.42 8.88
N GLY A 43 10.15 21.75 8.74
CA GLY A 43 11.24 22.67 9.03
C GLY A 43 12.42 22.55 8.06
N VAL A 44 12.15 22.24 6.78
CA VAL A 44 13.16 22.14 5.72
C VAL A 44 12.78 23.00 4.51
N GLY A 45 13.79 23.41 3.75
CA GLY A 45 13.54 24.12 2.49
C GLY A 45 12.93 23.20 1.43
N VAL A 46 12.05 23.73 0.57
CA VAL A 46 11.42 23.01 -0.56
C VAL A 46 12.47 22.37 -1.47
N GLY A 47 13.58 23.05 -1.76
CA GLY A 47 14.70 22.49 -2.53
C GLY A 47 15.38 21.29 -1.85
N THR A 48 15.31 21.20 -0.52
CA THR A 48 15.79 20.04 0.22
C THR A 48 14.83 18.87 0.08
N LEU A 49 13.51 19.13 0.13
CA LEU A 49 12.48 18.12 -0.12
C LEU A 49 12.68 17.49 -1.51
N TYR A 50 12.80 18.30 -2.56
CA TYR A 50 12.96 17.78 -3.94
C TYR A 50 14.29 17.04 -4.16
N ARG A 51 15.35 17.36 -3.41
CA ARG A 51 16.59 16.57 -3.44
C ARG A 51 16.43 15.18 -2.83
N HIS A 52 15.58 15.02 -1.80
CA HIS A 52 15.30 13.73 -1.20
C HIS A 52 14.22 12.95 -1.97
N PHE A 53 13.20 13.66 -2.46
CA PHE A 53 12.03 13.10 -3.12
C PHE A 53 11.73 13.91 -4.38
N PRO A 54 12.27 13.53 -5.56
CA PRO A 54 12.17 14.31 -6.79
C PRO A 54 10.73 14.52 -7.28
N THR A 55 9.82 13.66 -6.86
CA THR A 55 8.39 13.75 -7.22
C THR A 55 7.52 13.58 -5.99
N ARG A 56 6.27 14.09 -6.05
CA ARG A 56 5.22 13.83 -5.06
C ARG A 56 5.08 12.33 -4.79
N ARG A 57 5.07 11.55 -5.87
CA ARG A 57 4.95 10.12 -5.80
C ARG A 57 6.09 9.46 -5.02
N ALA A 58 7.34 9.86 -5.26
CA ALA A 58 8.50 9.34 -4.52
C ALA A 58 8.39 9.60 -3.00
N LEU A 59 7.84 10.77 -2.60
CA LEU A 59 7.58 11.07 -1.21
C LEU A 59 6.45 10.18 -0.65
N LEU A 60 5.35 10.03 -1.40
CA LEU A 60 4.22 9.20 -0.99
C LEU A 60 4.63 7.72 -0.84
N GLU A 61 5.35 7.18 -1.80
CA GLU A 61 5.90 5.82 -1.77
C GLU A 61 6.79 5.59 -0.54
N ALA A 62 7.72 6.51 -0.29
CA ALA A 62 8.62 6.41 0.85
C ALA A 62 7.90 6.58 2.20
N ALA A 63 6.85 7.39 2.25
CA ALA A 63 6.07 7.62 3.47
C ALA A 63 5.26 6.37 3.88
N TYR A 64 4.82 5.58 2.91
CA TYR A 64 3.99 4.40 3.18
C TYR A 64 4.70 3.05 3.01
N LEU A 65 5.99 3.05 2.66
CA LEU A 65 6.77 1.83 2.41
C LEU A 65 6.67 0.82 3.57
N GLU A 66 6.96 1.26 4.79
CA GLU A 66 6.90 0.38 5.98
C GLU A 66 5.50 -0.21 6.18
N ARG A 67 4.44 0.56 5.90
CA ARG A 67 3.06 0.08 6.01
C ARG A 67 2.74 -0.97 4.97
N ILE A 68 3.20 -0.77 3.73
CA ILE A 68 3.01 -1.71 2.61
C ILE A 68 3.77 -3.00 2.88
N GLU A 69 5.02 -2.90 3.32
CA GLU A 69 5.83 -4.06 3.70
C GLU A 69 5.21 -4.85 4.86
N ALA A 70 4.69 -4.15 5.88
CA ALA A 70 3.98 -4.78 6.99
C ALA A 70 2.74 -5.55 6.52
N ILE A 71 1.92 -4.98 5.63
CA ILE A 71 0.75 -5.67 5.06
C ILE A 71 1.19 -6.89 4.23
N ALA A 72 2.24 -6.77 3.42
CA ALA A 72 2.75 -7.89 2.63
C ALA A 72 3.29 -9.02 3.50
N ALA A 73 4.03 -8.71 4.57
CA ALA A 73 4.57 -9.68 5.51
C ALA A 73 3.48 -10.42 6.31
N ARG A 74 2.32 -9.79 6.52
CA ARG A 74 1.16 -10.43 7.16
C ARG A 74 0.65 -11.64 6.38
N ALA A 75 0.87 -11.69 5.06
CA ALA A 75 0.45 -12.83 4.22
C ALA A 75 1.01 -14.17 4.75
N ASP A 76 2.29 -14.22 5.06
CA ASP A 76 2.95 -15.44 5.52
C ASP A 76 2.47 -15.85 6.94
N VAL A 77 2.26 -14.86 7.81
CA VAL A 77 1.72 -15.10 9.17
C VAL A 77 0.29 -15.64 9.11
N ILE A 78 -0.54 -15.09 8.21
CA ILE A 78 -1.93 -15.52 8.04
C ILE A 78 -1.99 -16.94 7.44
N ALA A 79 -1.13 -17.24 6.47
CA ALA A 79 -1.06 -18.53 5.79
C ALA A 79 -0.62 -19.67 6.73
N ALA A 80 0.23 -19.39 7.70
CA ALA A 80 0.77 -20.41 8.61
C ALA A 80 -0.29 -21.09 9.51
N GLY A 81 -1.46 -20.50 9.68
CA GLY A 81 -2.49 -20.99 10.61
C GLY A 81 -3.86 -21.28 10.00
N ARG A 82 -3.99 -21.28 8.65
CA ARG A 82 -5.30 -21.39 7.97
C ARG A 82 -5.21 -22.14 6.66
N PRO A 83 -6.32 -22.78 6.19
CA PRO A 83 -6.46 -23.23 4.81
C PRO A 83 -6.19 -22.08 3.83
N ALA A 84 -5.61 -22.38 2.67
CA ALA A 84 -5.13 -21.33 1.76
C ALA A 84 -6.23 -20.41 1.25
N GLY A 85 -7.43 -20.92 0.99
CA GLY A 85 -8.58 -20.09 0.61
C GLY A 85 -8.97 -19.09 1.69
N GLU A 86 -8.99 -19.51 2.97
CA GLU A 86 -9.30 -18.63 4.11
C GLU A 86 -8.17 -17.61 4.36
N ALA A 87 -6.91 -18.05 4.20
CA ALA A 87 -5.75 -17.18 4.32
C ALA A 87 -5.78 -16.05 3.28
N LEU A 88 -6.10 -16.37 2.03
CA LEU A 88 -6.27 -15.39 0.96
C LEU A 88 -7.34 -14.37 1.31
N VAL A 89 -8.53 -14.79 1.71
CA VAL A 89 -9.65 -13.89 2.08
C VAL A 89 -9.27 -12.98 3.24
N ALA A 90 -8.66 -13.53 4.28
CA ALA A 90 -8.25 -12.78 5.45
C ALA A 90 -7.22 -11.70 5.09
N TRP A 91 -6.20 -12.04 4.27
CA TRP A 91 -5.18 -11.10 3.85
C TRP A 91 -5.74 -10.01 2.91
N LEU A 92 -6.62 -10.37 1.96
CA LEU A 92 -7.29 -9.39 1.10
C LEU A 92 -8.14 -8.42 1.92
N GLY A 93 -8.76 -8.89 3.02
CA GLY A 93 -9.48 -8.06 3.98
C GLY A 93 -8.57 -7.05 4.68
N GLU A 94 -7.39 -7.47 5.18
CA GLU A 94 -6.41 -6.56 5.79
C GLU A 94 -5.89 -5.53 4.77
N LEU A 95 -5.61 -5.96 3.54
CA LEU A 95 -5.18 -5.09 2.44
C LEU A 95 -6.24 -4.02 2.13
N ALA A 96 -7.50 -4.44 1.95
CA ALA A 96 -8.61 -3.56 1.61
C ALA A 96 -8.89 -2.54 2.72
N VAL A 97 -8.90 -2.97 3.99
CA VAL A 97 -9.05 -2.07 5.16
C VAL A 97 -7.88 -1.08 5.24
N GLY A 98 -6.66 -1.55 5.00
CA GLY A 98 -5.47 -0.68 4.94
C GLY A 98 -5.60 0.41 3.87
N MET A 99 -6.16 0.08 2.70
CA MET A 99 -6.40 1.03 1.61
C MET A 99 -7.47 2.08 1.96
N LEU A 100 -8.50 1.71 2.73
CA LEU A 100 -9.52 2.63 3.21
C LEU A 100 -8.99 3.58 4.28
N GLN A 101 -8.30 3.03 5.28
CA GLN A 101 -7.84 3.79 6.44
C GLN A 101 -6.74 4.78 6.11
N VAL A 102 -5.94 4.49 5.07
CA VAL A 102 -4.78 5.28 4.70
C VAL A 102 -5.01 5.93 3.34
N ARG A 103 -5.52 7.16 3.35
CA ARG A 103 -5.65 7.99 2.14
C ARG A 103 -4.30 8.08 1.43
N GLY A 104 -4.23 7.74 0.17
CA GLY A 104 -2.97 7.67 -0.60
C GLY A 104 -2.38 6.26 -0.73
N LEU A 105 -2.65 5.33 0.17
CA LEU A 105 -2.25 3.93 0.02
C LEU A 105 -2.97 3.28 -1.19
N LYS A 106 -4.25 3.59 -1.37
CA LYS A 106 -5.04 3.16 -2.53
C LYS A 106 -4.42 3.61 -3.85
N ALA A 107 -4.01 4.87 -3.96
CA ALA A 107 -3.35 5.39 -5.17
C ALA A 107 -2.02 4.68 -5.46
N LEU A 108 -1.21 4.43 -4.43
CA LEU A 108 0.04 3.69 -4.56
C LEU A 108 -0.19 2.25 -5.02
N LEU A 109 -1.13 1.54 -4.39
CA LEU A 109 -1.43 0.15 -4.73
C LEU A 109 -2.15 0.05 -6.08
N GLY A 110 -2.93 1.06 -6.48
CA GLY A 110 -3.51 1.15 -7.82
C GLY A 110 -2.44 1.13 -8.91
N THR A 111 -1.32 1.82 -8.70
CA THR A 111 -0.20 1.81 -9.65
C THR A 111 0.61 0.50 -9.62
N ALA A 112 0.67 -0.18 -8.47
CA ALA A 112 1.25 -1.52 -8.38
C ALA A 112 0.50 -2.53 -9.27
N VAL A 113 -0.82 -2.30 -9.45
CA VAL A 113 -1.71 -3.13 -10.26
C VAL A 113 -1.63 -2.77 -11.75
N THR A 114 -1.26 -1.52 -12.10
CA THR A 114 -1.19 -1.03 -13.49
C THR A 114 0.21 -1.05 -14.09
N GLY A 115 1.25 -1.39 -13.27
CA GLY A 115 2.63 -1.47 -13.75
C GLY A 115 3.36 -0.12 -13.87
N GLY A 116 2.77 0.98 -13.35
CA GLY A 116 3.40 2.31 -13.37
C GLY A 116 4.11 2.62 -12.04
N GLY A 117 5.35 3.11 -12.06
CA GLY A 117 6.03 3.55 -10.83
C GLY A 117 7.54 3.74 -11.01
N GLY A 118 8.12 4.65 -10.20
CA GLY A 118 9.58 4.74 -10.01
C GLY A 118 10.12 3.53 -9.25
N ALA A 119 11.45 3.47 -9.02
CA ALA A 119 12.10 2.32 -8.38
C ALA A 119 11.52 1.92 -7.00
N VAL A 120 11.11 2.89 -6.18
CA VAL A 120 10.49 2.62 -4.86
C VAL A 120 9.06 2.11 -5.03
N GLY A 121 8.28 2.65 -5.96
CA GLY A 121 6.92 2.18 -6.27
C GLY A 121 6.90 0.79 -6.88
N ALA A 122 7.92 0.44 -7.67
CA ALA A 122 8.12 -0.92 -8.16
C ALA A 122 8.34 -1.88 -6.97
N ALA A 123 9.26 -1.54 -6.03
CA ALA A 123 9.55 -2.37 -4.87
C ALA A 123 8.30 -2.57 -3.98
N CYS A 124 7.54 -1.50 -3.68
CA CYS A 124 6.29 -1.58 -2.92
C CYS A 124 5.27 -2.47 -3.63
N GLY A 125 5.11 -2.27 -4.95
CA GLY A 125 4.21 -3.07 -5.77
C GLY A 125 4.62 -4.54 -5.81
N ASP A 126 5.92 -4.82 -5.87
CA ASP A 126 6.46 -6.17 -5.92
C ASP A 126 6.19 -6.92 -4.62
N CYS A 127 6.31 -6.27 -3.45
CA CYS A 127 5.98 -6.88 -2.17
C CYS A 127 4.52 -7.36 -2.13
N VAL A 128 3.57 -6.50 -2.49
CA VAL A 128 2.13 -6.83 -2.48
C VAL A 128 1.79 -7.84 -3.57
N ARG A 129 2.32 -7.69 -4.78
CA ARG A 129 2.14 -8.67 -5.87
C ARG A 129 2.71 -10.04 -5.50
N GLY A 130 3.90 -10.08 -4.88
CA GLY A 130 4.51 -11.31 -4.41
C GLY A 130 3.65 -12.02 -3.37
N ALA A 131 3.13 -11.29 -2.38
CA ALA A 131 2.23 -11.83 -1.37
C ALA A 131 0.93 -12.35 -2.01
N ALA A 132 0.29 -11.58 -2.89
CA ALA A 132 -0.91 -12.01 -3.61
C ALA A 132 -0.66 -13.26 -4.46
N THR A 133 0.48 -13.32 -5.17
CA THR A 133 0.83 -14.47 -6.00
C THR A 133 0.95 -15.74 -5.17
N ARG A 134 1.64 -15.68 -4.03
CA ARG A 134 1.78 -16.86 -3.14
C ARG A 134 0.42 -17.33 -2.63
N LEU A 135 -0.42 -16.43 -2.11
CA LEU A 135 -1.71 -16.80 -1.54
C LEU A 135 -2.70 -17.29 -2.60
N VAL A 136 -2.76 -16.65 -3.77
CA VAL A 136 -3.62 -17.07 -4.88
C VAL A 136 -3.22 -18.45 -5.38
N ARG A 137 -1.93 -18.69 -5.62
CA ARG A 137 -1.47 -20.01 -6.08
C ARG A 137 -1.72 -21.10 -5.06
N ALA A 138 -1.48 -20.86 -3.77
CA ALA A 138 -1.80 -21.80 -2.71
C ALA A 138 -3.30 -22.13 -2.68
N ALA A 139 -4.19 -21.13 -2.80
CA ALA A 139 -5.64 -21.35 -2.84
C ALA A 139 -6.09 -22.11 -4.09
N GLN A 140 -5.43 -21.92 -5.24
CA GLN A 140 -5.67 -22.67 -6.47
C GLN A 140 -5.20 -24.13 -6.35
N ASP A 141 -4.06 -24.36 -5.71
CA ASP A 141 -3.52 -25.72 -5.50
C ASP A 141 -4.39 -26.54 -4.54
N GLU A 142 -4.99 -25.91 -3.53
CA GLU A 142 -5.97 -26.53 -2.65
C GLU A 142 -7.38 -26.70 -3.29
N GLY A 143 -7.61 -26.17 -4.50
CA GLY A 143 -8.92 -26.19 -5.14
C GLY A 143 -9.94 -25.24 -4.52
N ALA A 144 -9.52 -24.28 -3.70
CA ALA A 144 -10.40 -23.29 -3.10
C ALA A 144 -10.68 -22.10 -4.04
N LEU A 145 -9.81 -21.86 -5.02
CA LEU A 145 -9.92 -20.81 -6.02
C LEU A 145 -9.81 -21.37 -7.44
N ARG A 146 -10.62 -20.87 -8.37
CA ARG A 146 -10.57 -21.24 -9.78
C ARG A 146 -9.20 -20.91 -10.40
N ARG A 147 -8.74 -21.80 -11.30
CA ARG A 147 -7.35 -21.75 -11.82
C ARG A 147 -7.12 -20.71 -12.92
N ASP A 148 -8.16 -20.20 -13.53
CA ASP A 148 -8.11 -19.24 -14.64
C ASP A 148 -7.97 -17.78 -14.18
N VAL A 149 -7.89 -17.53 -12.85
CA VAL A 149 -7.74 -16.20 -12.27
C VAL A 149 -6.27 -15.90 -11.99
N GLU A 150 -5.79 -14.78 -12.52
CA GLU A 150 -4.44 -14.32 -12.24
C GLU A 150 -4.35 -13.46 -10.95
N PRO A 151 -3.22 -13.54 -10.20
CA PRO A 151 -3.06 -12.78 -8.95
C PRO A 151 -3.28 -11.28 -9.10
N VAL A 152 -2.88 -10.70 -10.24
CA VAL A 152 -3.09 -9.28 -10.50
C VAL A 152 -4.56 -8.91 -10.68
N GLU A 153 -5.39 -9.83 -11.17
CA GLU A 153 -6.82 -9.61 -11.32
C GLU A 153 -7.50 -9.56 -9.95
N VAL A 154 -7.10 -10.42 -9.02
CA VAL A 154 -7.56 -10.37 -7.63
C VAL A 154 -7.25 -9.03 -6.99
N LEU A 155 -6.04 -8.51 -7.18
CA LEU A 155 -5.67 -7.17 -6.68
C LEU A 155 -6.50 -6.05 -7.32
N ARG A 156 -6.82 -6.15 -8.62
CA ARG A 156 -7.71 -5.20 -9.32
C ARG A 156 -9.12 -5.23 -8.75
N LEU A 157 -9.65 -6.41 -8.49
CA LEU A 157 -10.96 -6.59 -7.88
C LEU A 157 -11.01 -5.99 -6.47
N VAL A 158 -9.99 -6.21 -5.64
CA VAL A 158 -9.88 -5.58 -4.32
C VAL A 158 -9.87 -4.05 -4.42
N HIS A 159 -9.11 -3.50 -5.37
CA HIS A 159 -9.08 -2.05 -5.61
C HIS A 159 -10.48 -1.52 -6.02
N GLY A 160 -11.20 -2.24 -6.87
CA GLY A 160 -12.59 -1.94 -7.25
C GLY A 160 -13.54 -1.98 -6.05
N VAL A 161 -13.42 -3.01 -5.20
CA VAL A 161 -14.20 -3.14 -3.95
C VAL A 161 -13.98 -1.95 -3.02
N VAL A 162 -12.73 -1.54 -2.82
CA VAL A 162 -12.41 -0.37 -1.98
C VAL A 162 -13.04 0.90 -2.58
N THR A 163 -12.93 1.07 -3.90
CA THR A 163 -13.54 2.23 -4.59
C THR A 163 -15.07 2.25 -4.44
N ALA A 164 -15.73 1.12 -4.62
CA ALA A 164 -17.17 1.01 -4.44
C ALA A 164 -17.61 1.29 -3.00
N SER A 165 -16.81 0.87 -2.03
CA SER A 165 -17.09 1.10 -0.60
C SER A 165 -16.97 2.58 -0.22
N GLU A 166 -15.97 3.28 -0.76
CA GLU A 166 -15.85 4.74 -0.59
C GLU A 166 -17.04 5.51 -1.17
N MET A 167 -17.50 5.11 -2.36
CA MET A 167 -18.69 5.69 -2.99
C MET A 167 -19.97 5.46 -2.17
N ALA A 168 -20.06 4.36 -1.43
CA ALA A 168 -21.17 4.05 -0.54
C ALA A 168 -21.09 4.81 0.80
N GLY A 169 -20.07 5.62 1.05
CA GLY A 169 -19.88 6.39 2.29
C GLY A 169 -19.54 5.52 3.50
N ALA A 170 -19.13 4.27 3.30
CA ALA A 170 -18.82 3.33 4.37
C ALA A 170 -17.35 3.43 4.76
N GLU A 171 -17.07 4.22 5.80
CA GLU A 171 -15.71 4.37 6.36
C GLU A 171 -15.33 3.26 7.37
N ASP A 172 -16.29 2.45 7.80
CA ASP A 172 -16.16 1.45 8.89
C ASP A 172 -15.60 0.09 8.44
N GLY A 173 -15.32 -0.08 7.16
CA GLY A 173 -14.83 -1.35 6.60
C GLY A 173 -15.88 -2.47 6.48
N THR A 174 -17.13 -2.26 6.93
CA THR A 174 -18.19 -3.26 6.87
C THR A 174 -18.60 -3.55 5.42
N SER A 175 -18.80 -2.50 4.62
CA SER A 175 -19.12 -2.63 3.20
C SER A 175 -17.99 -3.30 2.42
N VAL A 176 -16.74 -2.98 2.72
CA VAL A 176 -15.58 -3.63 2.10
C VAL A 176 -15.60 -5.14 2.34
N ARG A 177 -15.80 -5.58 3.58
CA ARG A 177 -15.85 -7.01 3.90
C ARG A 177 -17.00 -7.70 3.17
N ARG A 178 -18.17 -7.05 3.11
CA ARG A 178 -19.33 -7.56 2.41
C ARG A 178 -19.07 -7.71 0.90
N TYR A 179 -18.57 -6.65 0.26
CA TYR A 179 -18.27 -6.68 -1.18
C TYR A 179 -17.14 -7.65 -1.51
N LEU A 180 -16.11 -7.71 -0.65
CA LEU A 180 -15.02 -8.66 -0.81
C LEU A 180 -15.52 -10.12 -0.73
N SER A 181 -16.45 -10.44 0.20
CA SER A 181 -17.02 -11.79 0.26
C SER A 181 -17.76 -12.17 -1.01
N LEU A 182 -18.54 -11.24 -1.59
CA LEU A 182 -19.25 -11.49 -2.86
C LEU A 182 -18.27 -11.75 -4.02
N VAL A 183 -17.17 -10.99 -4.08
CA VAL A 183 -16.14 -11.21 -5.11
C VAL A 183 -15.48 -12.57 -4.91
N VAL A 184 -15.06 -12.90 -3.70
CA VAL A 184 -14.37 -14.17 -3.41
C VAL A 184 -15.28 -15.36 -3.66
N ASP A 185 -16.56 -15.28 -3.29
CA ASP A 185 -17.54 -16.33 -3.57
C ASP A 185 -17.70 -16.58 -5.08
N GLY A 186 -17.61 -15.53 -5.91
CA GLY A 186 -17.61 -15.63 -7.38
C GLY A 186 -16.30 -16.20 -7.98
N LEU A 187 -15.22 -16.26 -7.19
CA LEU A 187 -13.91 -16.79 -7.61
C LEU A 187 -13.65 -18.23 -7.12
N ARG A 188 -14.55 -18.83 -6.37
CA ARG A 188 -14.41 -20.23 -5.91
C ARG A 188 -14.39 -21.21 -7.08
N ALA A 189 -13.67 -22.31 -6.90
CA ALA A 189 -13.58 -23.40 -7.87
C ALA A 189 -14.87 -24.24 -7.92
#